data_ffe0afc96361928b06ecf229c57cb7fb
#
_entry.id   ffe0afc96361928b06ecf229c57cb7fb
#
_cell.length_a   1.000
_cell.length_b   1.000
_cell.length_c   1.000
_cell.angle_alpha   90.00
_cell.angle_beta   90.00
_cell.angle_gamma   90.00
#
_symmetry.space_group_name_H-M   'P 1'
#
loop_
_entity.id
_entity.type
_entity.pdbx_description
1 polymer ?
#
loop_
_entity_poly.entity_id
_entity_poly.type
_entity_poly.pdbx_seq_one_letter_code
_entity_poly.pdbx_strand_id
1 'polypeptide(L)'
;MFNSIKCFIPVILTVAILSLGACNTATKNTSMTDSTREAKIPPASAFQTTIDGKKTDLYTLKNKNGAEVAITNYGGRIVSLLVPDKNGKLTDVVEGFDSVSGFETSKEPYYGALIGRFGNRIAKGKFTLEGKQYSLFLNNGQNTLHGGKPGYQSVVWDAKQVDSTTLELTYLSKDMEAGFPGNLNIKVTYKLTDDNGLTVIYEATTDKTTVINLTSHPFFNLNGAGSGTILNHKVQILADGYTPIDSTLIPTGKIEPVKGTPFDFTQLTPIGTKIQEANEQLRDGKGYDHNFVLNKHDSTAPVAIAIGDKTGIEMEVYTDEPGLQFYSGNFMQSKNSMKYGNKDDFRTAFAMETQHFPDSPNQPNFPSTILKPGEVYKTSSEYRFKVVK
;
A
#
# COMPACT_ATOMS: atom_id res chain seq x y z
N MET A 1 -91.51 20.39 10.96
CA MET A 1 -92.49 19.35 11.42
C MET A 1 -91.77 18.24 12.14
N PHE A 2 -92.21 18.02 13.34
CA PHE A 2 -91.91 16.92 14.24
C PHE A 2 -90.51 16.64 14.79
N ASN A 3 -90.50 16.95 16.07
CA ASN A 3 -89.58 16.55 17.17
C ASN A 3 -89.40 15.03 17.29
N SER A 4 -88.30 14.62 17.80
CA SER A 4 -88.25 13.58 18.84
C SER A 4 -86.93 13.64 19.62
N ILE A 5 -87.12 13.96 20.89
CA ILE A 5 -86.12 13.93 21.96
C ILE A 5 -85.97 12.46 22.39
N LYS A 6 -84.73 11.97 22.49
CA LYS A 6 -84.44 10.75 23.27
C LYS A 6 -83.25 10.97 24.20
N CYS A 7 -83.53 10.72 25.49
CA CYS A 7 -82.67 10.73 26.63
C CYS A 7 -81.42 9.87 26.46
N PHE A 8 -80.27 10.39 26.92
CA PHE A 8 -79.11 9.62 27.14
C PHE A 8 -78.85 9.38 28.61
N ILE A 9 -78.62 8.14 28.97
CA ILE A 9 -78.17 7.67 30.28
C ILE A 9 -76.64 7.55 30.13
N PRO A 10 -75.82 8.09 31.04
CA PRO A 10 -74.34 7.92 30.96
C PRO A 10 -73.98 6.57 31.61
N VAL A 11 -73.33 5.72 30.84
CA VAL A 11 -72.57 4.54 31.33
C VAL A 11 -71.19 4.99 31.68
N ILE A 12 -70.86 4.93 32.96
CA ILE A 12 -69.48 5.15 33.45
C ILE A 12 -68.69 3.89 33.16
N LEU A 13 -67.70 3.99 32.23
CA LEU A 13 -66.76 2.91 31.92
C LEU A 13 -65.48 3.22 32.63
N THR A 14 -65.16 2.44 33.65
CA THR A 14 -63.85 2.52 34.38
C THR A 14 -62.80 1.91 33.50
N VAL A 15 -61.88 2.73 32.96
CA VAL A 15 -60.71 2.27 32.22
C VAL A 15 -59.54 2.03 33.21
N ALA A 16 -59.20 0.77 33.40
CA ALA A 16 -57.99 0.38 34.08
C ALA A 16 -56.79 0.62 33.17
N ILE A 17 -55.91 1.55 33.53
CA ILE A 17 -54.64 1.81 32.83
C ILE A 17 -53.63 0.76 33.27
N LEU A 18 -53.38 -0.24 32.43
CA LEU A 18 -52.21 -1.10 32.52
C LEU A 18 -51.01 -0.33 31.95
N SER A 19 -50.12 0.11 32.81
CA SER A 19 -48.79 0.64 32.41
C SER A 19 -47.89 -0.52 31.97
N LEU A 20 -47.81 -0.77 30.68
CA LEU A 20 -46.76 -1.59 30.09
C LEU A 20 -45.43 -0.80 30.10
N GLY A 21 -44.58 -1.15 31.04
CA GLY A 21 -43.18 -0.69 31.03
C GLY A 21 -42.44 -1.26 29.81
N ALA A 22 -42.27 -0.44 28.77
CA ALA A 22 -41.39 -0.77 27.69
C ALA A 22 -39.93 -0.67 28.20
N CYS A 23 -39.32 -1.80 28.53
CA CYS A 23 -37.85 -1.90 28.65
C CYS A 23 -37.24 -1.63 27.27
N ASN A 24 -36.81 -0.38 27.07
CA ASN A 24 -35.94 -0.01 25.97
C ASN A 24 -34.54 -0.58 26.26
N THR A 25 -34.29 -1.82 25.87
CA THR A 25 -32.92 -2.33 25.72
C THR A 25 -32.27 -1.62 24.53
N ALA A 26 -31.75 -0.42 24.78
CA ALA A 26 -30.79 0.17 23.88
C ALA A 26 -29.58 -0.77 23.83
N THR A 27 -29.50 -1.56 22.78
CA THR A 27 -28.27 -2.24 22.40
C THR A 27 -27.21 -1.15 22.20
N LYS A 28 -26.41 -0.91 23.24
CA LYS A 28 -25.17 -0.20 23.09
C LYS A 28 -24.31 -1.04 22.14
N ASN A 29 -24.27 -0.64 20.87
CA ASN A 29 -23.16 -0.96 20.01
C ASN A 29 -21.91 -0.33 20.66
N THR A 30 -21.33 -1.01 21.62
CA THR A 30 -19.98 -0.79 22.07
C THR A 30 -19.11 -1.20 20.88
N SER A 31 -18.68 -0.23 20.08
CA SER A 31 -17.47 -0.40 19.29
C SER A 31 -16.40 -0.83 20.29
N MET A 32 -16.01 -2.11 20.24
CA MET A 32 -14.88 -2.59 21.04
C MET A 32 -13.69 -1.71 20.68
N THR A 33 -13.23 -0.94 21.65
CA THR A 33 -12.00 -0.16 21.50
C THR A 33 -10.86 -1.15 21.22
N ASP A 34 -10.13 -0.89 20.16
CA ASP A 34 -9.13 -1.69 19.46
C ASP A 34 -7.92 -2.17 20.30
N SER A 35 -7.90 -1.92 21.63
CA SER A 35 -6.77 -2.19 22.53
C SER A 35 -6.61 -3.65 22.95
N THR A 36 -7.53 -4.56 22.58
CA THR A 36 -7.51 -5.97 23.04
C THR A 36 -7.21 -6.97 21.92
N ARG A 37 -7.15 -6.53 20.67
CA ARG A 37 -6.92 -7.44 19.55
C ARG A 37 -5.44 -7.81 19.45
N GLU A 38 -5.15 -9.10 19.54
CA GLU A 38 -3.79 -9.62 19.34
C GLU A 38 -3.47 -9.68 17.85
N ALA A 39 -2.35 -9.05 17.45
CA ALA A 39 -1.84 -9.14 16.10
C ALA A 39 -1.31 -10.57 15.86
N LYS A 40 -1.70 -11.18 14.74
CA LYS A 40 -1.27 -12.54 14.39
C LYS A 40 -1.14 -12.71 12.89
N ILE A 41 -0.22 -13.58 12.49
CA ILE A 41 -0.10 -14.03 11.12
C ILE A 41 -1.31 -14.93 10.78
N PRO A 42 -1.96 -14.75 9.62
CA PRO A 42 -3.01 -15.65 9.16
C PRO A 42 -2.50 -17.08 8.97
N PRO A 43 -3.37 -18.11 9.05
CA PRO A 43 -2.95 -19.50 8.85
C PRO A 43 -2.51 -19.74 7.39
N ALA A 44 -1.40 -20.46 7.19
CA ALA A 44 -0.88 -20.77 5.86
C ALA A 44 -1.92 -21.47 4.96
N SER A 45 -2.78 -22.30 5.55
CA SER A 45 -3.84 -23.01 4.80
C SER A 45 -4.82 -22.06 4.05
N ALA A 46 -4.97 -20.81 4.50
CA ALA A 46 -5.80 -19.82 3.82
C ALA A 46 -5.13 -19.24 2.55
N PHE A 47 -3.85 -19.57 2.35
CA PHE A 47 -3.06 -19.16 1.18
C PHE A 47 -2.67 -20.33 0.28
N GLN A 48 -3.00 -21.56 0.66
CA GLN A 48 -2.66 -22.77 -0.09
C GLN A 48 -3.76 -23.10 -1.09
N THR A 49 -3.52 -22.74 -2.36
CA THR A 49 -4.39 -23.06 -3.50
C THR A 49 -3.55 -23.18 -4.77
N THR A 50 -4.22 -23.29 -5.91
CA THR A 50 -3.56 -23.32 -7.23
C THR A 50 -4.15 -22.21 -8.09
N ILE A 51 -3.30 -21.30 -8.56
CA ILE A 51 -3.65 -20.21 -9.48
C ILE A 51 -2.77 -20.35 -10.73
N ASP A 52 -3.38 -20.34 -11.90
CA ASP A 52 -2.70 -20.51 -13.20
C ASP A 52 -1.75 -21.72 -13.25
N GLY A 53 -2.15 -22.83 -12.62
CA GLY A 53 -1.39 -24.08 -12.58
C GLY A 53 -0.21 -24.10 -11.59
N LYS A 54 0.02 -23.01 -10.84
CA LYS A 54 1.07 -22.91 -9.81
C LYS A 54 0.47 -22.90 -8.41
N LYS A 55 1.14 -23.55 -7.46
CA LYS A 55 0.74 -23.57 -6.05
C LYS A 55 1.09 -22.26 -5.38
N THR A 56 0.14 -21.71 -4.63
CA THR A 56 0.38 -20.59 -3.73
C THR A 56 0.59 -21.07 -2.30
N ASP A 57 1.32 -20.29 -1.49
CA ASP A 57 1.56 -20.56 -0.08
C ASP A 57 1.82 -19.24 0.67
N LEU A 58 1.93 -19.35 2.00
CA LEU A 58 2.34 -18.28 2.91
C LEU A 58 3.64 -18.66 3.62
N TYR A 59 4.64 -17.82 3.47
CA TYR A 59 5.97 -17.99 4.06
C TYR A 59 6.13 -17.01 5.22
N THR A 60 6.56 -17.51 6.37
CA THR A 60 6.80 -16.67 7.56
C THR A 60 8.29 -16.57 7.83
N LEU A 61 8.78 -15.33 7.91
CA LEU A 61 10.13 -15.03 8.37
C LEU A 61 10.06 -14.49 9.78
N LYS A 62 11.05 -14.84 10.61
CA LYS A 62 11.14 -14.42 12.00
C LYS A 62 12.57 -14.14 12.38
N ASN A 63 12.82 -12.98 12.99
CA ASN A 63 14.12 -12.62 13.51
C ASN A 63 14.28 -12.98 14.99
N LYS A 64 15.49 -12.77 15.54
CA LYS A 64 15.79 -13.08 16.94
C LYS A 64 15.09 -12.14 17.94
N ASN A 65 14.71 -10.94 17.51
CA ASN A 65 14.07 -9.93 18.34
C ASN A 65 12.53 -10.00 18.31
N GLY A 66 11.98 -11.05 17.66
CA GLY A 66 10.57 -11.39 17.70
C GLY A 66 9.71 -10.69 16.64
N ALA A 67 10.29 -9.88 15.77
CA ALA A 67 9.55 -9.39 14.60
C ALA A 67 9.27 -10.55 13.63
N GLU A 68 8.10 -10.51 13.00
CA GLU A 68 7.63 -11.52 12.06
C GLU A 68 7.05 -10.89 10.81
N VAL A 69 7.33 -11.46 9.64
CA VAL A 69 6.70 -11.08 8.39
C VAL A 69 6.13 -12.30 7.68
N ALA A 70 4.91 -12.19 7.20
CA ALA A 70 4.28 -13.20 6.37
C ALA A 70 4.19 -12.70 4.92
N ILE A 71 4.66 -13.51 3.98
CA ILE A 71 4.72 -13.19 2.56
C ILE A 71 4.07 -14.32 1.78
N THR A 72 3.11 -14.02 0.90
CA THR A 72 2.58 -15.00 -0.06
C THR A 72 3.29 -14.86 -1.40
N ASN A 73 3.54 -15.99 -2.06
CA ASN A 73 4.08 -15.99 -3.42
C ASN A 73 3.06 -15.59 -4.49
N TYR A 74 1.78 -15.42 -4.15
CA TYR A 74 0.81 -14.76 -5.03
C TYR A 74 1.04 -13.25 -5.01
N GLY A 75 1.61 -12.73 -6.08
CA GLY A 75 2.00 -11.32 -6.19
C GLY A 75 3.20 -10.93 -5.32
N GLY A 76 3.89 -11.89 -4.67
CA GLY A 76 5.02 -11.63 -3.77
C GLY A 76 4.66 -10.69 -2.62
N ARG A 77 3.44 -10.80 -2.07
CA ARG A 77 2.84 -9.81 -1.16
C ARG A 77 3.28 -9.95 0.26
N ILE A 78 3.58 -8.82 0.88
CA ILE A 78 3.65 -8.71 2.34
C ILE A 78 2.22 -8.73 2.87
N VAL A 79 1.86 -9.83 3.57
CA VAL A 79 0.51 -10.07 4.10
C VAL A 79 0.36 -9.50 5.50
N SER A 80 1.39 -9.67 6.34
CA SER A 80 1.48 -9.16 7.71
C SER A 80 2.92 -8.82 8.04
N LEU A 81 3.12 -7.78 8.83
CA LEU A 81 4.43 -7.40 9.36
C LEU A 81 4.25 -6.98 10.81
N LEU A 82 4.64 -7.89 11.72
CA LEU A 82 4.49 -7.75 13.15
C LEU A 82 5.77 -7.20 13.76
N VAL A 83 5.68 -6.03 14.34
CA VAL A 83 6.80 -5.35 15.01
C VAL A 83 6.39 -4.89 16.42
N PRO A 84 7.33 -4.82 17.40
CA PRO A 84 6.99 -4.39 18.74
C PRO A 84 6.64 -2.89 18.79
N ASP A 85 5.60 -2.54 19.54
CA ASP A 85 5.24 -1.17 19.89
C ASP A 85 6.00 -0.70 21.16
N LYS A 86 5.73 0.53 21.60
CA LYS A 86 6.35 1.11 22.81
C LYS A 86 6.12 0.34 24.10
N ASN A 87 5.17 -0.60 24.14
CA ASN A 87 4.87 -1.48 25.28
C ASN A 87 5.43 -2.90 25.06
N GLY A 88 6.16 -3.13 23.96
CA GLY A 88 6.67 -4.44 23.57
C GLY A 88 5.60 -5.38 22.98
N LYS A 89 4.37 -4.88 22.72
CA LYS A 89 3.31 -5.67 22.10
C LYS A 89 3.54 -5.70 20.59
N LEU A 90 3.47 -6.90 19.98
CA LEU A 90 3.52 -7.03 18.53
C LEU A 90 2.30 -6.37 17.88
N THR A 91 2.56 -5.51 16.91
CA THR A 91 1.57 -4.75 16.15
C THR A 91 1.75 -5.06 14.67
N ASP A 92 0.68 -5.45 13.98
CA ASP A 92 0.69 -5.66 12.53
C ASP A 92 0.56 -4.33 11.82
N VAL A 93 1.64 -3.85 11.22
CA VAL A 93 1.74 -2.50 10.66
C VAL A 93 1.34 -2.41 9.18
N VAL A 94 0.89 -3.49 8.54
CA VAL A 94 0.45 -3.48 7.13
C VAL A 94 -1.02 -3.87 7.00
N GLU A 95 -1.73 -3.17 6.12
CA GLU A 95 -3.08 -3.55 5.70
C GLU A 95 -3.03 -4.68 4.67
N GLY A 96 -4.05 -5.54 4.66
CA GLY A 96 -4.13 -6.67 3.74
C GLY A 96 -5.29 -7.61 4.07
N PHE A 97 -5.24 -8.81 3.52
CA PHE A 97 -6.27 -9.83 3.68
C PHE A 97 -5.69 -11.04 4.42
N ASP A 98 -6.57 -11.84 5.01
CA ASP A 98 -6.25 -13.07 5.74
C ASP A 98 -6.29 -14.33 4.86
N SER A 99 -6.48 -14.17 3.55
CA SER A 99 -6.53 -15.26 2.57
C SER A 99 -6.09 -14.80 1.17
N VAL A 100 -5.66 -15.73 0.32
CA VAL A 100 -5.33 -15.43 -1.07
C VAL A 100 -6.55 -14.95 -1.86
N SER A 101 -7.73 -15.51 -1.60
CA SER A 101 -8.98 -15.09 -2.27
C SER A 101 -9.35 -13.64 -1.97
N GLY A 102 -9.02 -13.12 -0.78
CA GLY A 102 -9.18 -11.71 -0.46
C GLY A 102 -8.37 -10.82 -1.39
N PHE A 103 -7.13 -11.19 -1.69
CA PHE A 103 -6.27 -10.47 -2.64
C PHE A 103 -6.76 -10.59 -4.09
N GLU A 104 -7.24 -11.78 -4.52
CA GLU A 104 -7.76 -12.00 -5.88
C GLU A 104 -9.01 -11.18 -6.18
N THR A 105 -9.90 -11.03 -5.18
CA THR A 105 -11.19 -10.34 -5.33
C THR A 105 -11.14 -8.86 -4.95
N SER A 106 -10.01 -8.40 -4.43
CA SER A 106 -9.81 -7.01 -4.00
C SER A 106 -10.11 -6.00 -5.11
N LYS A 107 -10.77 -4.91 -4.74
CA LYS A 107 -10.99 -3.74 -5.63
C LYS A 107 -9.75 -2.85 -5.73
N GLU A 108 -8.83 -2.96 -4.78
CA GLU A 108 -7.49 -2.39 -4.81
C GLU A 108 -6.49 -3.54 -4.94
N PRO A 109 -5.91 -3.76 -6.14
CA PRO A 109 -5.14 -4.99 -6.40
C PRO A 109 -3.71 -4.96 -5.84
N TYR A 110 -3.25 -3.86 -5.24
CA TYR A 110 -1.83 -3.65 -4.96
C TYR A 110 -1.42 -3.87 -3.50
N TYR A 111 -2.35 -4.17 -2.59
CA TYR A 111 -2.02 -4.41 -1.16
C TYR A 111 -0.82 -5.36 -1.00
N GLY A 112 0.28 -4.84 -0.45
CA GLY A 112 1.51 -5.54 -0.13
C GLY A 112 2.32 -6.07 -1.30
N ALA A 113 1.90 -5.87 -2.55
CA ALA A 113 2.39 -6.57 -3.72
C ALA A 113 3.77 -6.10 -4.21
N LEU A 114 4.49 -7.02 -4.86
CA LEU A 114 5.57 -6.67 -5.77
C LEU A 114 4.97 -6.06 -7.04
N ILE A 115 5.57 -4.96 -7.48
CA ILE A 115 5.12 -4.15 -8.60
C ILE A 115 6.14 -4.20 -9.72
N GLY A 116 5.66 -4.41 -10.93
CA GLY A 116 6.46 -4.46 -12.15
C GLY A 116 5.62 -4.95 -13.35
N ARG A 117 6.21 -4.95 -14.58
CA ARG A 117 7.62 -4.66 -14.91
C ARG A 117 8.01 -3.20 -14.67
N PHE A 118 7.04 -2.26 -14.75
CA PHE A 118 7.28 -0.84 -14.51
C PHE A 118 6.33 -0.33 -13.43
N GLY A 119 6.87 0.01 -12.28
CA GLY A 119 6.17 0.61 -11.16
C GLY A 119 5.68 2.02 -11.49
N ASN A 120 4.55 2.39 -10.90
CA ASN A 120 3.84 3.63 -11.16
C ASN A 120 3.36 3.75 -12.64
N ARG A 121 3.18 4.97 -13.16
CA ARG A 121 2.47 5.25 -14.42
C ARG A 121 3.39 5.38 -15.62
N ILE A 122 2.87 4.98 -16.79
CA ILE A 122 3.39 5.32 -18.13
C ILE A 122 2.25 5.99 -18.90
N ALA A 123 2.48 7.20 -19.36
CA ALA A 123 1.52 8.04 -20.07
C ALA A 123 0.98 7.35 -21.32
N LYS A 124 -0.37 7.32 -21.45
CA LYS A 124 -1.08 6.75 -22.61
C LYS A 124 -0.70 5.28 -22.90
N GLY A 125 -0.08 4.59 -21.91
CA GLY A 125 0.43 3.24 -22.08
C GLY A 125 1.43 3.10 -23.22
N LYS A 126 2.25 4.11 -23.48
CA LYS A 126 3.18 4.12 -24.63
C LYS A 126 4.54 4.64 -24.22
N PHE A 127 5.58 4.07 -24.81
CA PHE A 127 6.94 4.60 -24.77
C PHE A 127 7.69 4.23 -26.05
N THR A 128 8.75 4.98 -26.34
CA THR A 128 9.64 4.70 -27.47
C THR A 128 10.99 4.20 -26.94
N LEU A 129 11.45 3.08 -27.45
CA LEU A 129 12.72 2.48 -27.10
C LEU A 129 13.45 2.09 -28.39
N GLU A 130 14.69 2.56 -28.55
CA GLU A 130 15.51 2.32 -29.75
C GLU A 130 14.76 2.63 -31.08
N GLY A 131 13.99 3.73 -31.10
CA GLY A 131 13.22 4.19 -32.27
C GLY A 131 11.93 3.41 -32.52
N LYS A 132 11.62 2.37 -31.74
CA LYS A 132 10.38 1.60 -31.84
C LYS A 132 9.41 1.99 -30.74
N GLN A 133 8.15 2.27 -31.13
CA GLN A 133 7.09 2.51 -30.15
C GLN A 133 6.50 1.19 -29.65
N TYR A 134 6.33 1.09 -28.33
CA TYR A 134 5.66 0.01 -27.62
C TYR A 134 4.35 0.51 -27.03
N SER A 135 3.33 -0.35 -27.06
CA SER A 135 2.02 -0.09 -26.49
C SER A 135 1.73 -1.09 -25.38
N LEU A 136 1.36 -0.59 -24.21
CA LEU A 136 1.09 -1.36 -23.01
C LEU A 136 -0.41 -1.49 -22.77
N PHE A 137 -0.80 -2.41 -21.91
CA PHE A 137 -2.17 -2.56 -21.44
C PHE A 137 -2.60 -1.33 -20.62
N LEU A 138 -3.73 -0.71 -20.97
CA LEU A 138 -4.31 0.43 -20.25
C LEU A 138 -5.18 -0.08 -19.11
N ASN A 139 -4.80 0.18 -17.87
CA ASN A 139 -5.51 -0.23 -16.66
C ASN A 139 -5.81 0.90 -15.66
N ASN A 140 -5.44 2.15 -16.02
CA ASN A 140 -5.71 3.33 -15.22
C ASN A 140 -6.16 4.49 -16.12
N GLY A 141 -7.45 4.46 -16.50
CA GLY A 141 -7.99 5.39 -17.51
C GLY A 141 -7.26 5.23 -18.84
N GLN A 142 -6.61 6.30 -19.30
CA GLN A 142 -5.82 6.28 -20.53
C GLN A 142 -4.34 5.89 -20.33
N ASN A 143 -3.94 5.56 -19.11
CA ASN A 143 -2.55 5.29 -18.75
C ASN A 143 -2.35 3.82 -18.36
N THR A 144 -1.11 3.37 -18.37
CA THR A 144 -0.70 2.12 -17.71
C THR A 144 -0.25 2.44 -16.30
N LEU A 145 -0.68 1.63 -15.33
CA LEU A 145 -0.28 1.70 -13.93
C LEU A 145 0.29 0.36 -13.50
N HIS A 146 1.40 0.37 -12.79
CA HIS A 146 2.01 -0.77 -12.11
C HIS A 146 2.19 -2.01 -13.02
N GLY A 147 2.71 -1.79 -14.24
CA GLY A 147 3.02 -2.85 -15.20
C GLY A 147 1.84 -3.34 -16.05
N GLY A 148 0.64 -2.77 -15.87
CA GLY A 148 -0.52 -3.12 -16.68
C GLY A 148 -1.18 -4.44 -16.29
N LYS A 149 -1.52 -5.30 -17.28
CA LYS A 149 -2.20 -6.57 -17.04
C LYS A 149 -1.62 -7.66 -17.97
N PRO A 150 -1.20 -8.82 -17.43
CA PRO A 150 -1.02 -9.06 -16.01
C PRO A 150 0.14 -8.23 -15.46
N GLY A 151 -0.03 -7.64 -14.28
CA GLY A 151 1.07 -7.05 -13.51
C GLY A 151 1.60 -8.07 -12.50
N TYR A 152 2.73 -7.79 -11.90
CA TYR A 152 3.41 -8.73 -11.00
C TYR A 152 2.63 -9.03 -9.71
N GLN A 153 1.70 -8.16 -9.33
CA GLN A 153 0.75 -8.38 -8.24
C GLN A 153 -0.24 -9.53 -8.50
N SER A 154 -0.41 -9.96 -9.75
CA SER A 154 -1.41 -10.97 -10.15
C SER A 154 -0.80 -12.28 -10.62
N VAL A 155 0.51 -12.47 -10.44
CA VAL A 155 1.21 -13.70 -10.85
C VAL A 155 1.66 -14.51 -9.63
N VAL A 156 1.81 -15.81 -9.80
CA VAL A 156 2.40 -16.69 -8.80
C VAL A 156 3.90 -16.81 -9.04
N TRP A 157 4.69 -16.33 -8.09
CA TRP A 157 6.14 -16.41 -8.10
C TRP A 157 6.59 -17.80 -7.66
N ASP A 158 7.70 -18.28 -8.20
CA ASP A 158 8.37 -19.46 -7.68
C ASP A 158 9.13 -19.07 -6.42
N ALA A 159 8.82 -19.71 -5.29
CA ALA A 159 9.30 -19.32 -3.97
C ALA A 159 10.24 -20.36 -3.37
N LYS A 160 11.30 -19.89 -2.71
CA LYS A 160 12.25 -20.70 -1.95
C LYS A 160 12.56 -20.01 -0.64
N GLN A 161 12.08 -20.55 0.46
CA GLN A 161 12.53 -20.13 1.79
C GLN A 161 13.93 -20.67 2.02
N VAL A 162 14.91 -19.76 2.14
CA VAL A 162 16.33 -20.09 2.29
C VAL A 162 16.65 -20.47 3.72
N ASP A 163 16.13 -19.67 4.64
CA ASP A 163 16.24 -19.86 6.09
C ASP A 163 15.06 -19.20 6.82
N SER A 164 15.14 -19.08 8.16
CA SER A 164 14.06 -18.46 8.98
C SER A 164 13.87 -16.97 8.75
N THR A 165 14.79 -16.29 8.06
CA THR A 165 14.79 -14.84 7.87
C THR A 165 14.81 -14.42 6.39
N THR A 166 14.94 -15.37 5.46
CA THR A 166 15.18 -15.10 4.04
C THR A 166 14.25 -15.89 3.13
N LEU A 167 13.54 -15.19 2.24
CA LEU A 167 12.70 -15.76 1.19
C LEU A 167 13.16 -15.22 -0.17
N GLU A 168 13.44 -16.12 -1.11
CA GLU A 168 13.70 -15.80 -2.51
C GLU A 168 12.44 -16.09 -3.35
N LEU A 169 12.08 -15.13 -4.19
CA LEU A 169 11.01 -15.24 -5.19
C LEU A 169 11.60 -15.03 -6.58
N THR A 170 11.27 -15.91 -7.53
CA THR A 170 11.72 -15.79 -8.92
C THR A 170 10.54 -15.77 -9.87
N TYR A 171 10.67 -15.01 -10.96
CA TYR A 171 9.67 -14.92 -12.01
C TYR A 171 10.34 -14.67 -13.37
N LEU A 172 9.87 -15.37 -14.41
CA LEU A 172 10.21 -15.08 -15.81
C LEU A 172 9.06 -14.30 -16.44
N SER A 173 9.22 -13.00 -16.59
CA SER A 173 8.33 -12.17 -17.38
C SER A 173 8.70 -12.29 -18.85
N LYS A 174 7.82 -12.92 -19.65
CA LYS A 174 8.10 -13.26 -21.06
C LYS A 174 8.15 -12.04 -21.96
N ASP A 175 8.84 -12.17 -23.08
CA ASP A 175 8.86 -11.15 -24.14
C ASP A 175 7.43 -10.75 -24.51
N MET A 176 7.17 -9.44 -24.56
CA MET A 176 5.86 -8.82 -24.82
C MET A 176 4.78 -9.07 -23.76
N GLU A 177 5.10 -9.62 -22.58
CA GLU A 177 4.15 -9.66 -21.47
C GLU A 177 3.70 -8.25 -21.11
N ALA A 178 2.38 -8.04 -21.03
CA ALA A 178 1.73 -6.72 -20.89
C ALA A 178 2.19 -5.65 -21.90
N GLY A 179 2.92 -6.04 -22.96
CA GLY A 179 3.45 -5.17 -24.01
C GLY A 179 4.91 -4.76 -23.84
N PHE A 180 5.59 -5.19 -22.79
CA PHE A 180 7.00 -4.89 -22.55
C PHE A 180 7.94 -5.83 -23.33
N PRO A 181 8.97 -5.31 -24.05
CA PRO A 181 9.89 -6.14 -24.80
C PRO A 181 10.88 -6.91 -23.91
N GLY A 182 11.35 -8.05 -24.41
CA GLY A 182 12.38 -8.89 -23.80
C GLY A 182 11.87 -9.83 -22.71
N ASN A 183 12.48 -11.01 -22.64
CA ASN A 183 12.35 -11.89 -21.50
C ASN A 183 13.13 -11.29 -20.34
N LEU A 184 12.46 -11.10 -19.21
CA LEU A 184 13.06 -10.56 -18.00
C LEU A 184 13.08 -11.65 -16.92
N ASN A 185 14.27 -12.11 -16.54
CA ASN A 185 14.46 -12.99 -15.41
C ASN A 185 14.60 -12.14 -14.15
N ILE A 186 13.71 -12.36 -13.17
CA ILE A 186 13.65 -11.54 -11.95
C ILE A 186 13.85 -12.44 -10.75
N LYS A 187 14.66 -11.95 -9.81
CA LYS A 187 14.76 -12.49 -8.46
C LYS A 187 14.51 -11.35 -7.47
N VAL A 188 13.59 -11.60 -6.52
CA VAL A 188 13.37 -10.73 -5.38
C VAL A 188 13.71 -11.49 -4.11
N THR A 189 14.54 -10.89 -3.25
CA THR A 189 14.90 -11.48 -1.96
C THR A 189 14.33 -10.61 -0.84
N TYR A 190 13.45 -11.19 -0.04
CA TYR A 190 13.01 -10.63 1.23
C TYR A 190 13.93 -11.12 2.34
N LYS A 191 14.44 -10.20 3.16
CA LYS A 191 15.27 -10.52 4.33
C LYS A 191 14.81 -9.73 5.53
N LEU A 192 14.44 -10.44 6.60
CA LEU A 192 14.11 -9.83 7.88
C LEU A 192 15.36 -9.81 8.76
N THR A 193 15.87 -8.61 9.05
CA THR A 193 17.11 -8.41 9.82
C THR A 193 16.85 -8.43 11.34
N ASP A 194 17.89 -8.65 12.16
CA ASP A 194 17.75 -8.69 13.62
C ASP A 194 17.41 -7.32 14.23
N ASP A 195 17.65 -6.21 13.54
CA ASP A 195 17.23 -4.86 13.92
C ASP A 195 15.84 -4.45 13.41
N ASN A 196 15.00 -5.47 13.11
CA ASN A 196 13.61 -5.34 12.64
C ASN A 196 13.48 -4.62 11.28
N GLY A 197 14.50 -4.73 10.42
CA GLY A 197 14.46 -4.27 9.04
C GLY A 197 13.91 -5.33 8.10
N LEU A 198 12.94 -5.00 7.28
CA LEU A 198 12.53 -5.81 6.14
C LEU A 198 13.19 -5.26 4.88
N THR A 199 14.27 -5.89 4.46
CA THR A 199 14.99 -5.57 3.21
C THR A 199 14.35 -6.30 2.05
N VAL A 200 14.15 -5.60 0.93
CA VAL A 200 13.68 -6.15 -0.35
C VAL A 200 14.74 -5.84 -1.39
N ILE A 201 15.39 -6.89 -1.92
CA ILE A 201 16.43 -6.79 -2.93
C ILE A 201 15.87 -7.27 -4.26
N TYR A 202 16.03 -6.47 -5.30
CA TYR A 202 15.58 -6.76 -6.65
C TYR A 202 16.79 -6.98 -7.54
N GLU A 203 16.80 -8.09 -8.27
CA GLU A 203 17.82 -8.40 -9.29
C GLU A 203 17.09 -8.86 -10.56
N ALA A 204 17.52 -8.34 -11.73
CA ALA A 204 16.97 -8.78 -13.00
C ALA A 204 17.95 -8.70 -14.14
N THR A 205 17.75 -9.59 -15.13
CA THR A 205 18.50 -9.61 -16.41
C THR A 205 17.53 -9.78 -17.57
N THR A 206 17.89 -9.29 -18.74
CA THR A 206 17.06 -9.33 -19.94
C THR A 206 17.83 -9.87 -21.15
N ASP A 207 17.10 -10.43 -22.13
CA ASP A 207 17.64 -10.86 -23.45
C ASP A 207 17.45 -9.80 -24.54
N LYS A 208 16.64 -8.75 -24.28
CA LYS A 208 16.43 -7.59 -25.18
C LYS A 208 16.39 -6.32 -24.37
N THR A 209 16.76 -5.19 -25.01
CA THR A 209 16.57 -3.87 -24.38
C THR A 209 15.13 -3.69 -23.94
N THR A 210 14.94 -3.30 -22.68
CA THR A 210 13.61 -3.10 -22.07
C THR A 210 13.63 -1.93 -21.10
N VAL A 211 12.45 -1.58 -20.56
CA VAL A 211 12.32 -0.64 -19.44
C VAL A 211 11.94 -1.42 -18.19
N ILE A 212 12.52 -1.04 -17.05
CA ILE A 212 12.31 -1.71 -15.77
C ILE A 212 12.25 -0.68 -14.63
N ASN A 213 11.30 -0.86 -13.73
CA ASN A 213 11.19 -0.11 -12.47
C ASN A 213 10.44 -1.01 -11.48
N LEU A 214 11.16 -1.74 -10.64
CA LEU A 214 10.57 -2.65 -9.66
C LEU A 214 10.41 -1.96 -8.32
N THR A 215 9.29 -2.18 -7.66
CA THR A 215 9.01 -1.70 -6.31
C THR A 215 8.10 -2.65 -5.57
N SER A 216 7.81 -2.35 -4.31
CA SER A 216 6.78 -3.01 -3.50
C SER A 216 5.77 -1.99 -2.98
N HIS A 217 4.54 -2.44 -2.75
CA HIS A 217 3.42 -1.56 -2.43
C HIS A 217 2.74 -1.93 -1.09
N PRO A 218 3.49 -1.99 0.03
CA PRO A 218 2.86 -2.19 1.34
C PRO A 218 2.04 -0.95 1.72
N PHE A 219 0.87 -1.20 2.26
CA PHE A 219 0.00 -0.17 2.84
C PHE A 219 0.20 -0.17 4.34
N PHE A 220 0.85 0.85 4.87
CA PHE A 220 1.23 0.94 6.27
C PHE A 220 0.20 1.69 7.12
N ASN A 221 -0.04 1.18 8.32
CA ASN A 221 -0.59 1.92 9.43
C ASN A 221 0.23 1.58 10.68
N LEU A 222 1.07 2.50 11.12
CA LEU A 222 1.99 2.26 12.23
C LEU A 222 1.29 2.21 13.61
N ASN A 223 0.01 2.55 13.66
CA ASN A 223 -0.84 2.32 14.84
C ASN A 223 -1.48 0.92 14.84
N GLY A 224 -1.21 0.12 13.80
CA GLY A 224 -1.75 -1.21 13.58
C GLY A 224 -2.85 -1.24 12.51
N ALA A 225 -2.91 -2.35 11.77
CA ALA A 225 -3.92 -2.57 10.74
C ALA A 225 -5.34 -2.41 11.32
N GLY A 226 -6.14 -1.55 10.68
CA GLY A 226 -7.51 -1.22 11.11
C GLY A 226 -7.61 -0.26 12.28
N SER A 227 -6.55 0.40 12.71
CA SER A 227 -6.56 1.32 13.86
C SER A 227 -7.11 2.72 13.55
N GLY A 228 -7.68 2.91 12.35
CA GLY A 228 -8.24 4.18 11.89
C GLY A 228 -7.30 4.98 11.01
N THR A 229 -7.50 6.29 10.90
CA THR A 229 -6.77 7.12 9.93
C THR A 229 -5.31 7.35 10.29
N ILE A 230 -4.50 7.57 9.23
CA ILE A 230 -3.05 7.86 9.35
C ILE A 230 -2.75 9.37 9.46
N LEU A 231 -3.75 10.22 9.59
CA LEU A 231 -3.57 11.67 9.49
C LEU A 231 -2.70 12.28 10.60
N ASN A 232 -2.61 11.61 11.75
CA ASN A 232 -1.75 12.02 12.87
C ASN A 232 -0.35 11.39 12.83
N HIS A 233 -0.11 10.42 11.93
CA HIS A 233 1.25 9.93 11.72
C HIS A 233 2.12 11.06 11.25
N LYS A 234 3.33 11.17 11.82
CA LYS A 234 4.32 12.16 11.41
C LYS A 234 5.21 11.55 10.34
N VAL A 235 5.46 12.32 9.29
CA VAL A 235 6.31 11.90 8.17
C VAL A 235 7.40 12.93 7.96
N GLN A 236 8.62 12.46 7.66
CA GLN A 236 9.73 13.23 7.12
C GLN A 236 10.22 12.54 5.85
N ILE A 237 10.50 13.32 4.80
CA ILE A 237 11.08 12.84 3.53
C ILE A 237 12.23 13.75 3.18
N LEU A 238 13.43 13.20 3.00
CA LEU A 238 14.63 13.94 2.66
C LEU A 238 14.67 14.20 1.15
N ALA A 239 13.83 15.11 0.71
CA ALA A 239 13.68 15.53 -0.68
C ALA A 239 13.45 17.04 -0.74
N ASP A 240 14.23 17.74 -1.56
CA ASP A 240 14.06 19.18 -1.80
C ASP A 240 13.10 19.45 -2.97
N GLY A 241 12.72 18.41 -3.73
CA GLY A 241 11.85 18.51 -4.89
C GLY A 241 10.88 17.34 -5.01
N TYR A 242 9.87 17.53 -5.82
CA TYR A 242 8.90 16.51 -6.21
C TYR A 242 8.56 16.65 -7.70
N THR A 243 7.98 15.62 -8.30
CA THR A 243 7.48 15.69 -9.69
C THR A 243 6.00 16.06 -9.67
N PRO A 244 5.61 17.27 -10.12
CA PRO A 244 4.21 17.65 -10.22
C PRO A 244 3.49 16.84 -11.30
N ILE A 245 2.22 16.58 -11.06
CA ILE A 245 1.36 15.73 -11.90
C ILE A 245 0.29 16.53 -12.64
N ASP A 246 -0.20 15.98 -13.73
CA ASP A 246 -1.43 16.43 -14.37
C ASP A 246 -2.67 15.77 -13.75
N SER A 247 -3.86 16.12 -14.19
CA SER A 247 -5.14 15.57 -13.69
C SER A 247 -5.32 14.06 -13.93
N THR A 248 -4.44 13.42 -14.69
CA THR A 248 -4.39 11.97 -14.91
C THR A 248 -3.28 11.30 -14.09
N LEU A 249 -2.66 12.07 -13.19
CA LEU A 249 -1.58 11.65 -12.30
C LEU A 249 -0.27 11.29 -13.04
N ILE A 250 -0.06 11.84 -14.22
CA ILE A 250 1.18 11.70 -14.98
C ILE A 250 2.10 12.88 -14.65
N PRO A 251 3.39 12.66 -14.36
CA PRO A 251 4.34 13.73 -14.15
C PRO A 251 4.43 14.69 -15.34
N THR A 252 4.50 15.98 -15.07
CA THR A 252 4.60 17.01 -16.10
C THR A 252 6.00 17.08 -16.75
N GLY A 253 6.95 16.28 -16.30
CA GLY A 253 8.36 16.32 -16.71
C GLY A 253 9.19 17.35 -15.95
N LYS A 254 8.58 18.11 -15.04
CA LYS A 254 9.25 19.07 -14.19
C LYS A 254 9.63 18.46 -12.85
N ILE A 255 10.61 19.09 -12.19
CA ILE A 255 10.90 18.90 -10.77
C ILE A 255 10.69 20.26 -10.11
N GLU A 256 9.79 20.32 -9.15
CA GLU A 256 9.45 21.55 -8.42
C GLU A 256 9.90 21.46 -6.96
N PRO A 257 10.30 22.59 -6.33
CA PRO A 257 10.72 22.59 -4.94
C PRO A 257 9.56 22.26 -4.01
N VAL A 258 9.83 21.48 -2.95
CA VAL A 258 8.82 21.22 -1.90
C VAL A 258 8.66 22.40 -0.96
N LYS A 259 9.71 23.22 -0.77
CA LYS A 259 9.74 24.33 0.18
C LYS A 259 8.63 25.34 -0.05
N GLY A 260 7.86 25.63 0.98
CA GLY A 260 6.74 26.58 0.90
C GLY A 260 5.46 26.01 0.26
N THR A 261 5.43 24.70 -0.02
CA THR A 261 4.26 23.98 -0.55
C THR A 261 3.69 23.01 0.49
N PRO A 262 2.51 22.42 0.28
CA PRO A 262 2.00 21.33 1.10
C PRO A 262 2.88 20.08 1.12
N PHE A 263 3.78 19.93 0.14
CA PHE A 263 4.69 18.78 -0.03
C PHE A 263 5.98 18.92 0.79
N ASP A 264 6.16 19.99 1.57
CA ASP A 264 7.33 20.17 2.41
C ASP A 264 7.26 19.26 3.65
N PHE A 265 7.84 18.06 3.52
CA PHE A 265 8.08 17.08 4.58
C PHE A 265 9.57 17.01 4.97
N THR A 266 10.35 18.05 4.72
CA THR A 266 11.76 18.11 5.14
C THR A 266 11.93 18.06 6.67
N GLN A 267 10.85 18.33 7.42
CA GLN A 267 10.77 18.15 8.87
C GLN A 267 9.61 17.23 9.22
N LEU A 268 9.71 16.49 10.34
CA LEU A 268 8.64 15.62 10.84
C LEU A 268 7.32 16.39 10.97
N THR A 269 6.39 16.11 10.10
CA THR A 269 5.10 16.80 9.97
C THR A 269 3.95 15.79 9.97
N PRO A 270 2.86 16.02 10.74
CA PRO A 270 1.68 15.16 10.65
C PRO A 270 1.09 15.18 9.23
N ILE A 271 0.73 14.02 8.70
CA ILE A 271 0.19 13.86 7.33
C ILE A 271 -1.03 14.77 7.13
N GLY A 272 -1.89 14.88 8.14
CA GLY A 272 -3.12 15.69 8.07
C GLY A 272 -2.93 17.20 8.06
N THR A 273 -1.72 17.70 8.35
CA THR A 273 -1.51 19.15 8.59
C THR A 273 -1.85 20.00 7.38
N LYS A 274 -1.41 19.60 6.20
CA LYS A 274 -1.58 20.39 4.96
C LYS A 274 -2.38 19.68 3.87
N ILE A 275 -2.83 18.44 4.10
CA ILE A 275 -3.44 17.57 3.09
C ILE A 275 -4.74 18.14 2.49
N GLN A 276 -5.37 19.12 3.14
CA GLN A 276 -6.61 19.75 2.69
C GLN A 276 -6.40 21.22 2.25
N GLU A 277 -5.16 21.68 2.13
CA GLU A 277 -4.88 23.02 1.61
C GLU A 277 -5.39 23.18 0.18
N ALA A 278 -5.81 24.39 -0.18
CA ALA A 278 -6.25 24.72 -1.53
C ALA A 278 -5.04 24.75 -2.48
N ASN A 279 -4.65 23.57 -2.95
CA ASN A 279 -3.51 23.34 -3.83
C ASN A 279 -3.92 22.44 -5.00
N GLU A 280 -3.50 22.76 -6.22
CA GLU A 280 -3.85 22.01 -7.43
C GLU A 280 -3.37 20.56 -7.39
N GLN A 281 -2.14 20.33 -6.98
CA GLN A 281 -1.55 19.01 -6.88
C GLN A 281 -2.26 18.12 -5.85
N LEU A 282 -2.64 18.68 -4.69
CA LEU A 282 -3.45 17.96 -3.70
C LEU A 282 -4.86 17.66 -4.21
N ARG A 283 -5.45 18.55 -5.01
CA ARG A 283 -6.75 18.31 -5.63
C ARG A 283 -6.69 17.15 -6.62
N ASP A 284 -5.68 17.15 -7.51
CA ASP A 284 -5.53 16.16 -8.56
C ASP A 284 -5.15 14.79 -7.96
N GLY A 285 -4.25 14.71 -6.98
CA GLY A 285 -3.92 13.52 -6.21
C GLY A 285 -4.98 13.09 -5.18
N LYS A 286 -6.00 13.92 -4.93
CA LYS A 286 -6.97 13.77 -3.84
C LYS A 286 -6.32 13.72 -2.45
N GLY A 287 -5.14 14.27 -2.33
CA GLY A 287 -4.20 14.21 -1.22
C GLY A 287 -2.79 13.98 -1.74
N TYR A 288 -1.94 13.37 -0.96
CA TYR A 288 -0.59 13.01 -1.42
C TYR A 288 -0.65 11.73 -2.26
N ASP A 289 -0.19 11.79 -3.49
CA ASP A 289 0.07 10.68 -4.41
C ASP A 289 1.14 11.14 -5.42
N HIS A 290 2.32 11.48 -4.88
CA HIS A 290 3.38 12.18 -5.62
C HIS A 290 4.73 11.50 -5.41
N ASN A 291 5.56 11.55 -6.45
CA ASN A 291 6.94 11.12 -6.39
C ASN A 291 7.81 12.26 -5.87
N PHE A 292 8.49 12.02 -4.76
CA PHE A 292 9.51 12.88 -4.18
C PHE A 292 10.87 12.55 -4.80
N VAL A 293 11.60 13.58 -5.20
CA VAL A 293 12.96 13.47 -5.72
C VAL A 293 13.90 13.46 -4.53
N LEU A 294 14.38 12.28 -4.17
CA LEU A 294 15.23 12.10 -3.00
C LEU A 294 16.54 12.87 -3.14
N ASN A 295 16.97 13.53 -2.08
CA ASN A 295 18.27 14.18 -2.02
C ASN A 295 19.37 13.13 -2.21
N LYS A 296 20.58 13.56 -2.60
CA LYS A 296 21.71 12.64 -2.75
C LYS A 296 21.90 11.83 -1.47
N HIS A 297 21.83 10.54 -1.58
CA HIS A 297 21.90 9.58 -0.46
C HIS A 297 22.68 8.33 -0.88
N ASP A 298 22.95 7.51 0.10
CA ASP A 298 23.31 6.11 -0.02
C ASP A 298 22.43 5.28 0.91
N SER A 299 22.47 3.97 0.78
CA SER A 299 21.61 3.06 1.57
C SER A 299 22.03 2.95 3.05
N THR A 300 22.95 3.78 3.55
CA THR A 300 23.42 3.75 4.96
C THR A 300 22.63 4.69 5.89
N ALA A 301 21.88 5.65 5.32
CA ALA A 301 21.04 6.58 6.07
C ALA A 301 19.58 6.54 5.57
N PRO A 302 18.60 6.74 6.45
CA PRO A 302 17.21 6.75 6.03
C PRO A 302 16.92 7.97 5.14
N VAL A 303 16.15 7.75 4.07
CA VAL A 303 15.66 8.80 3.16
C VAL A 303 14.28 9.31 3.58
N ALA A 304 13.55 8.53 4.36
CA ALA A 304 12.27 8.93 4.93
C ALA A 304 12.05 8.26 6.29
N ILE A 305 11.21 8.91 7.11
CA ILE A 305 10.80 8.43 8.44
C ILE A 305 9.30 8.62 8.55
N ALA A 306 8.61 7.61 9.12
CA ALA A 306 7.21 7.73 9.53
C ALA A 306 7.04 7.27 10.97
N ILE A 307 6.18 7.95 11.76
CA ILE A 307 5.97 7.64 13.18
C ILE A 307 4.48 7.53 13.47
N GLY A 308 4.05 6.39 14.05
CA GLY A 308 2.70 6.18 14.55
C GLY A 308 2.46 6.93 15.87
N ASP A 309 1.46 7.79 15.90
CA ASP A 309 1.16 8.68 17.03
C ASP A 309 0.68 7.95 18.29
N LYS A 310 0.13 6.72 18.16
CA LYS A 310 -0.38 5.95 19.30
C LYS A 310 0.61 4.91 19.81
N THR A 311 1.24 4.17 18.90
CA THR A 311 2.14 3.05 19.22
C THR A 311 3.57 3.48 19.50
N GLY A 312 3.99 4.65 18.99
CA GLY A 312 5.38 5.08 18.99
C GLY A 312 6.27 4.26 18.04
N ILE A 313 5.69 3.42 17.16
CA ILE A 313 6.44 2.73 16.13
C ILE A 313 6.94 3.76 15.12
N GLU A 314 8.23 3.77 14.90
CA GLU A 314 8.92 4.52 13.85
C GLU A 314 9.36 3.56 12.75
N MET A 315 9.04 3.92 11.52
CA MET A 315 9.53 3.25 10.31
C MET A 315 10.54 4.15 9.62
N GLU A 316 11.75 3.67 9.43
CA GLU A 316 12.79 4.29 8.60
C GLU A 316 12.84 3.60 7.24
N VAL A 317 12.94 4.38 6.17
CA VAL A 317 13.06 3.88 4.79
C VAL A 317 14.47 4.13 4.28
N TYR A 318 15.14 3.07 3.85
CA TYR A 318 16.45 3.09 3.20
C TYR A 318 16.31 2.60 1.76
N THR A 319 17.04 3.15 0.80
CA THR A 319 16.94 2.71 -0.59
C THR A 319 18.13 3.14 -1.43
N ASP A 320 18.33 2.44 -2.55
CA ASP A 320 19.23 2.85 -3.64
C ASP A 320 18.47 3.66 -4.73
N GLU A 321 17.13 3.76 -4.62
CA GLU A 321 16.27 4.38 -5.63
C GLU A 321 16.31 5.91 -5.57
N PRO A 322 16.19 6.61 -6.73
CA PRO A 322 16.27 8.07 -6.79
C PRO A 322 15.00 8.79 -6.32
N GLY A 323 13.90 8.07 -6.16
CA GLY A 323 12.59 8.63 -5.83
C GLY A 323 11.81 7.79 -4.84
N LEU A 324 10.82 8.45 -4.25
CA LEU A 324 9.89 7.84 -3.31
C LEU A 324 8.48 8.36 -3.60
N GLN A 325 7.59 7.47 -4.01
CA GLN A 325 6.17 7.78 -4.07
C GLN A 325 5.59 7.77 -2.67
N PHE A 326 4.99 8.88 -2.26
CA PHE A 326 4.21 8.95 -1.02
C PHE A 326 2.73 9.02 -1.36
N TYR A 327 2.00 7.98 -0.96
CA TYR A 327 0.55 7.85 -1.15
C TYR A 327 -0.17 7.81 0.19
N SER A 328 -1.17 8.66 0.39
CA SER A 328 -1.86 8.85 1.67
C SER A 328 -3.24 8.18 1.75
N GLY A 329 -3.47 7.08 1.03
CA GLY A 329 -4.71 6.30 1.10
C GLY A 329 -5.94 6.98 0.48
N ASN A 330 -5.73 7.84 -0.52
CA ASN A 330 -6.76 8.72 -1.08
C ASN A 330 -7.84 7.99 -1.88
N PHE A 331 -7.56 6.77 -2.36
CA PHE A 331 -8.47 5.97 -3.18
C PHE A 331 -9.07 4.77 -2.40
N MET A 332 -8.76 4.64 -1.11
CA MET A 332 -9.40 3.69 -0.22
C MET A 332 -10.85 4.13 0.03
N GLN A 333 -11.84 3.24 -0.19
CA GLN A 333 -13.26 3.61 -0.28
C GLN A 333 -14.21 2.62 0.45
N SER A 334 -13.73 1.92 1.47
CA SER A 334 -14.50 0.94 2.25
C SER A 334 -15.07 -0.22 1.41
N LYS A 335 -14.42 -0.57 0.31
CA LYS A 335 -14.91 -1.58 -0.65
C LYS A 335 -14.44 -2.99 -0.34
N ASN A 336 -13.40 -3.13 0.48
CA ASN A 336 -12.80 -4.39 0.83
C ASN A 336 -13.03 -4.71 2.31
N SER A 337 -13.30 -5.99 2.60
CA SER A 337 -13.22 -6.51 3.97
C SER A 337 -11.81 -7.02 4.19
N MET A 338 -11.08 -6.32 5.05
CA MET A 338 -9.67 -6.58 5.34
C MET A 338 -9.51 -7.58 6.48
N LYS A 339 -8.29 -8.04 6.71
CA LYS A 339 -7.96 -8.83 7.91
C LYS A 339 -8.41 -8.11 9.19
N TYR A 340 -8.64 -8.88 10.25
CA TYR A 340 -9.21 -8.40 11.52
C TYR A 340 -10.65 -7.85 11.42
N GLY A 341 -11.36 -8.05 10.29
CA GLY A 341 -12.74 -7.59 10.10
C GLY A 341 -12.87 -6.09 9.87
N ASN A 342 -11.79 -5.41 9.56
CA ASN A 342 -11.77 -3.99 9.21
C ASN A 342 -12.15 -3.77 7.74
N LYS A 343 -12.25 -2.51 7.35
CA LYS A 343 -12.41 -2.07 5.97
C LYS A 343 -11.28 -1.15 5.57
N ASP A 344 -11.06 -1.08 4.27
CA ASP A 344 -10.15 -0.12 3.64
C ASP A 344 -10.80 1.27 3.59
N ASP A 345 -11.03 1.87 4.75
CA ASP A 345 -11.63 3.18 4.84
C ASP A 345 -10.67 4.28 4.37
N PHE A 346 -11.24 5.42 4.01
CA PHE A 346 -10.48 6.55 3.49
C PHE A 346 -9.34 6.96 4.43
N ARG A 347 -8.10 6.97 3.91
CA ARG A 347 -6.89 7.35 4.63
C ARG A 347 -6.59 6.54 5.90
N THR A 348 -6.85 5.23 5.84
CA THR A 348 -6.48 4.31 6.92
C THR A 348 -5.12 3.65 6.71
N ALA A 349 -4.47 3.92 5.58
CA ALA A 349 -3.10 3.50 5.34
C ALA A 349 -2.37 4.49 4.43
N PHE A 350 -1.04 4.42 4.43
CA PHE A 350 -0.17 5.12 3.49
C PHE A 350 0.80 4.14 2.82
N ALA A 351 1.34 4.49 1.66
CA ALA A 351 2.44 3.76 1.03
C ALA A 351 3.65 4.69 0.84
N MET A 352 4.84 4.11 0.97
CA MET A 352 6.13 4.70 0.62
C MET A 352 6.84 3.75 -0.34
N GLU A 353 6.70 4.01 -1.64
CA GLU A 353 7.23 3.17 -2.70
C GLU A 353 8.53 3.78 -3.21
N THR A 354 9.64 3.15 -2.92
CA THR A 354 10.95 3.54 -3.44
C THR A 354 11.06 3.10 -4.90
N GLN A 355 11.42 4.00 -5.81
CA GLN A 355 11.28 3.76 -7.25
C GLN A 355 12.11 4.75 -8.09
N HIS A 356 12.30 4.41 -9.36
CA HIS A 356 12.55 5.42 -10.39
C HIS A 356 11.27 6.23 -10.64
N PHE A 357 11.42 7.43 -11.22
CA PHE A 357 10.29 8.35 -11.36
C PHE A 357 9.21 7.80 -12.31
N PRO A 358 7.93 8.07 -12.04
CA PRO A 358 6.85 7.71 -12.96
C PRO A 358 7.09 8.32 -14.33
N ASP A 359 6.66 7.61 -15.38
CA ASP A 359 6.77 8.01 -16.79
C ASP A 359 8.20 8.26 -17.30
N SER A 360 9.25 7.82 -16.57
CA SER A 360 10.66 8.00 -16.97
C SER A 360 10.97 7.60 -18.42
N PRO A 361 10.38 6.55 -19.01
CA PRO A 361 10.63 6.22 -20.42
C PRO A 361 10.24 7.32 -21.41
N ASN A 362 9.37 8.24 -21.02
CA ASN A 362 8.90 9.38 -21.83
C ASN A 362 9.49 10.71 -21.39
N GLN A 363 10.28 10.74 -20.32
CA GLN A 363 10.83 11.96 -19.71
C GLN A 363 12.36 11.93 -19.76
N PRO A 364 12.99 12.53 -20.79
CA PRO A 364 14.44 12.38 -21.02
C PRO A 364 15.32 13.01 -19.92
N ASN A 365 14.77 13.86 -19.07
CA ASN A 365 15.42 14.48 -17.94
C ASN A 365 15.29 13.70 -16.63
N PHE A 366 14.50 12.60 -16.61
CA PHE A 366 14.37 11.72 -15.47
C PHE A 366 15.44 10.62 -15.49
N PRO A 367 15.73 9.99 -14.33
CA PRO A 367 16.64 8.85 -14.28
C PRO A 367 16.23 7.74 -15.25
N SER A 368 17.21 7.17 -15.96
CA SER A 368 16.96 6.14 -16.98
C SER A 368 16.48 4.84 -16.35
N THR A 369 15.46 4.25 -16.94
CA THR A 369 14.91 2.94 -16.57
C THR A 369 15.20 1.87 -17.62
N ILE A 370 16.13 2.14 -18.54
CA ILE A 370 16.51 1.21 -19.61
C ILE A 370 17.45 0.15 -19.06
N LEU A 371 17.15 -1.11 -19.34
CA LEU A 371 18.01 -2.26 -19.08
C LEU A 371 18.35 -2.94 -20.40
N LYS A 372 19.64 -3.18 -20.66
CA LYS A 372 20.14 -3.82 -21.88
C LYS A 372 20.60 -5.26 -21.62
N PRO A 373 20.64 -6.11 -22.67
CA PRO A 373 21.28 -7.43 -22.57
C PRO A 373 22.72 -7.33 -22.05
N GLY A 374 23.05 -8.19 -21.10
CA GLY A 374 24.37 -8.20 -20.46
C GLY A 374 24.51 -7.26 -19.24
N GLU A 375 23.56 -6.37 -19.02
CA GLU A 375 23.46 -5.58 -17.79
C GLU A 375 22.66 -6.31 -16.70
N VAL A 376 22.93 -5.99 -15.44
CA VAL A 376 22.15 -6.48 -14.30
C VAL A 376 21.47 -5.28 -13.65
N TYR A 377 20.12 -5.31 -13.63
CA TYR A 377 19.35 -4.44 -12.76
C TYR A 377 19.52 -4.92 -11.33
N LYS A 378 19.94 -4.05 -10.43
CA LYS A 378 20.05 -4.35 -9.02
C LYS A 378 19.75 -3.11 -8.21
N THR A 379 18.78 -3.24 -7.29
CA THR A 379 18.39 -2.18 -6.36
C THR A 379 17.88 -2.81 -5.08
N SER A 380 17.86 -2.04 -3.99
CA SER A 380 17.33 -2.49 -2.71
C SER A 380 16.56 -1.39 -2.00
N SER A 381 15.66 -1.84 -1.13
CA SER A 381 14.95 -0.98 -0.19
C SER A 381 14.78 -1.71 1.13
N GLU A 382 14.77 -0.97 2.22
CA GLU A 382 14.53 -1.52 3.54
C GLU A 382 13.55 -0.65 4.31
N TYR A 383 12.60 -1.30 4.97
CA TYR A 383 11.72 -0.71 5.98
C TYR A 383 12.16 -1.20 7.34
N ARG A 384 12.79 -0.33 8.14
CA ARG A 384 13.33 -0.67 9.46
C ARG A 384 12.46 -0.06 10.54
N PHE A 385 12.12 -0.90 11.54
CA PHE A 385 11.19 -0.51 12.60
C PHE A 385 11.87 -0.42 13.94
N LYS A 386 11.62 0.69 14.63
CA LYS A 386 12.06 0.92 16.01
C LYS A 386 10.97 1.66 16.79
N VAL A 387 11.19 1.87 18.07
CA VAL A 387 10.26 2.58 18.93
C VAL A 387 10.85 3.91 19.35
N VAL A 388 10.10 4.99 19.15
CA VAL A 388 10.43 6.31 19.73
C VAL A 388 10.04 6.30 21.19
N LYS A 389 10.97 6.71 22.06
CA LYS A 389 10.75 6.82 23.51
C LYS A 389 10.02 8.11 23.87
#